data_f816763679912076c9bbce5b0738b4d3
#
_entry.id   f816763679912076c9bbce5b0738b4d3
#
_cell.length_a   1.000
_cell.length_b   1.000
_cell.length_c   1.000
_cell.angle_alpha   90.00
_cell.angle_beta   90.00
_cell.angle_gamma   90.00
#
_symmetry.space_group_name_H-M   'P 1'
#
loop_
_entity.id
_entity.type
_entity.pdbx_description
1 polymer ?
#
loop_
_entity_poly.entity_id
_entity_poly.type
_entity_poly.pdbx_seq_one_letter_code
_entity_poly.pdbx_strand_id
1 'polypeptide(L)'
;MGKSTVYMTKEITPESLIKIYEKLGKPATGRVGVKISTGELGGHNYLKPELIGKLVKMVNGTIIECNTAYEGSRNTTEAHKDTIRQHGFYDIAQVDIVDEEGDFQIPVRDRKHLQYDIVGTHLKNYDFIINLAHFKGHLMAGLGGVLKNQSIGVASSAGKAYIHSAGI
;
A
#
# COMPACT_ATOMS: atom_id res chain seq x y z
N MET A 1 -29.81 -3.02 -1.69
CA MET A 1 -28.45 -3.38 -1.27
C MET A 1 -28.32 -3.21 0.24
N GLY A 2 -27.80 -4.23 0.95
CA GLY A 2 -27.55 -4.14 2.39
C GLY A 2 -26.45 -3.10 2.69
N LYS A 3 -26.50 -2.49 3.88
CA LYS A 3 -25.44 -1.59 4.36
C LYS A 3 -24.18 -2.40 4.67
N SER A 4 -23.01 -1.89 4.26
CA SER A 4 -21.72 -2.50 4.62
C SER A 4 -21.44 -2.30 6.11
N THR A 5 -20.95 -3.34 6.78
CA THR A 5 -20.50 -3.26 8.16
C THR A 5 -19.11 -2.65 8.22
N VAL A 6 -18.92 -1.68 9.10
CA VAL A 6 -17.62 -1.05 9.39
C VAL A 6 -17.29 -1.31 10.86
N TYR A 7 -16.07 -1.76 11.10
CA TYR A 7 -15.54 -1.96 12.45
C TYR A 7 -14.58 -0.83 12.80
N MET A 8 -14.70 -0.30 14.03
CA MET A 8 -13.87 0.80 14.52
C MET A 8 -13.40 0.52 15.94
N THR A 9 -12.20 0.95 16.25
CA THR A 9 -11.66 1.01 17.62
C THR A 9 -11.05 2.37 17.88
N LYS A 10 -11.07 2.81 19.13
CA LYS A 10 -10.35 4.00 19.61
C LYS A 10 -8.93 3.67 20.08
N GLU A 11 -8.65 2.39 20.30
CA GLU A 11 -7.34 1.92 20.71
C GLU A 11 -6.45 1.72 19.48
N ILE A 12 -5.28 2.35 19.48
CA ILE A 12 -4.28 2.22 18.42
C ILE A 12 -3.16 1.34 18.97
N THR A 13 -3.41 0.02 18.96
CA THR A 13 -2.48 -1.01 19.43
C THR A 13 -2.38 -2.16 18.42
N PRO A 14 -1.28 -2.94 18.42
CA PRO A 14 -1.19 -4.12 17.57
C PRO A 14 -2.33 -5.12 17.80
N GLU A 15 -2.77 -5.27 19.04
CA GLU A 15 -3.86 -6.18 19.43
C GLU A 15 -5.21 -5.73 18.87
N SER A 16 -5.49 -4.43 18.92
CA SER A 16 -6.72 -3.88 18.37
C SER A 16 -6.76 -3.95 16.84
N LEU A 17 -5.62 -3.79 16.18
CA LEU A 17 -5.50 -3.99 14.74
C LEU A 17 -5.81 -5.45 14.34
N ILE A 18 -5.28 -6.41 15.07
CA ILE A 18 -5.59 -7.84 14.88
C ILE A 18 -7.08 -8.12 15.09
N LYS A 19 -7.68 -7.59 16.17
CA LYS A 19 -9.12 -7.77 16.43
C LYS A 19 -9.99 -7.23 15.28
N ILE A 20 -9.63 -6.07 14.71
CA ILE A 20 -10.34 -5.52 13.54
C ILE A 20 -10.18 -6.45 12.33
N TYR A 21 -8.97 -6.92 12.05
CA TYR A 21 -8.71 -7.86 10.95
C TYR A 21 -9.57 -9.14 11.09
N GLU A 22 -9.59 -9.75 12.26
CA GLU A 22 -10.39 -10.94 12.55
C GLU A 22 -11.90 -10.68 12.36
N LYS A 23 -12.38 -9.51 12.79
CA LYS A 23 -13.78 -9.11 12.62
C LYS A 23 -14.22 -8.95 11.17
N LEU A 24 -13.29 -8.71 10.24
CA LEU A 24 -13.60 -8.69 8.80
C LEU A 24 -14.05 -10.06 8.28
N GLY A 25 -13.73 -11.16 8.98
CA GLY A 25 -14.15 -12.50 8.63
C GLY A 25 -13.63 -12.98 7.26
N LYS A 26 -12.50 -12.46 6.81
CA LYS A 26 -11.83 -12.79 5.56
C LYS A 26 -10.38 -13.16 5.83
N PRO A 27 -10.11 -14.40 6.27
CA PRO A 27 -8.74 -14.83 6.51
C PRO A 27 -7.91 -14.76 5.23
N ALA A 28 -6.73 -14.19 5.34
CA ALA A 28 -5.78 -14.14 4.24
C ALA A 28 -5.30 -15.55 3.88
N THR A 29 -5.20 -15.83 2.59
CA THR A 29 -4.78 -17.13 2.08
C THR A 29 -3.76 -16.96 0.94
N GLY A 30 -2.94 -17.98 0.71
CA GLY A 30 -1.91 -17.92 -0.32
C GLY A 30 -0.78 -16.98 0.03
N ARG A 31 -0.15 -16.39 -0.97
CA ARG A 31 0.90 -15.38 -0.79
C ARG A 31 0.27 -14.02 -0.50
N VAL A 32 0.51 -13.52 0.70
CA VAL A 32 -0.15 -12.32 1.22
C VAL A 32 0.74 -11.09 1.06
N GLY A 33 0.26 -10.09 0.32
CA GLY A 33 0.84 -8.75 0.27
C GLY A 33 0.17 -7.82 1.29
N VAL A 34 0.95 -7.15 2.11
CA VAL A 34 0.44 -6.11 3.02
C VAL A 34 0.82 -4.75 2.45
N LYS A 35 -0.15 -4.09 1.79
CA LYS A 35 0.07 -2.79 1.16
C LYS A 35 0.00 -1.67 2.18
N ILE A 36 1.10 -0.96 2.31
CA ILE A 36 1.23 0.23 3.17
C ILE A 36 1.77 1.41 2.36
N SER A 37 1.95 2.54 3.03
CA SER A 37 2.88 3.60 2.61
C SER A 37 3.96 3.73 3.67
N THR A 38 5.19 3.51 3.27
CA THR A 38 6.36 3.49 4.17
C THR A 38 6.79 4.87 4.66
N GLY A 39 6.22 5.94 4.09
CA GLY A 39 6.54 7.33 4.46
C GLY A 39 7.82 7.85 3.80
N GLU A 40 7.96 9.16 3.75
CA GLU A 40 9.18 9.81 3.26
C GLU A 40 10.26 9.83 4.34
N LEU A 41 11.52 9.79 3.93
CA LEU A 41 12.67 9.89 4.83
C LEU A 41 12.59 11.16 5.69
N GLY A 42 12.84 11.01 6.99
CA GLY A 42 12.66 12.08 7.98
C GLY A 42 11.22 12.42 8.33
N GLY A 43 10.24 11.81 7.67
CA GLY A 43 8.83 11.92 8.03
C GLY A 43 8.46 11.05 9.23
N HIS A 44 7.40 11.46 9.95
CA HIS A 44 6.92 10.73 11.13
C HIS A 44 5.50 10.20 11.00
N ASN A 45 4.78 10.60 9.94
CA ASN A 45 3.36 10.33 9.73
C ASN A 45 3.14 9.12 8.82
N TYR A 46 3.59 7.95 9.24
CA TYR A 46 3.34 6.66 8.59
C TYR A 46 2.97 5.60 9.63
N LEU A 47 2.38 4.50 9.19
CA LEU A 47 2.09 3.36 10.07
C LEU A 47 3.40 2.77 10.59
N LYS A 48 3.59 2.82 11.90
CA LYS A 48 4.83 2.37 12.53
C LYS A 48 4.98 0.86 12.49
N PRO A 49 6.20 0.33 12.26
CA PRO A 49 6.46 -1.11 12.28
C PRO A 49 5.95 -1.80 13.55
N GLU A 50 6.09 -1.16 14.72
CA GLU A 50 5.63 -1.68 16.00
C GLU A 50 4.11 -1.90 16.02
N LEU A 51 3.35 -1.05 15.35
CA LEU A 51 1.89 -1.17 15.28
C LEU A 51 1.46 -2.35 14.39
N ILE A 52 2.10 -2.49 13.22
CA ILE A 52 1.62 -3.44 12.19
C ILE A 52 2.33 -4.79 12.24
N GLY A 53 3.49 -4.89 12.85
CA GLY A 53 4.38 -6.06 12.78
C GLY A 53 3.72 -7.36 13.25
N LYS A 54 2.90 -7.31 14.31
CA LYS A 54 2.18 -8.50 14.80
C LYS A 54 1.18 -9.02 13.76
N LEU A 55 0.43 -8.13 13.11
CA LEU A 55 -0.51 -8.52 12.05
C LEU A 55 0.24 -9.08 10.83
N VAL A 56 1.30 -8.40 10.38
CA VAL A 56 2.10 -8.86 9.22
C VAL A 56 2.66 -10.26 9.47
N LYS A 57 3.22 -10.52 10.65
CA LYS A 57 3.73 -11.84 11.05
C LYS A 57 2.61 -12.89 11.15
N MET A 58 1.46 -12.53 11.72
CA MET A 58 0.32 -13.44 11.88
C MET A 58 -0.20 -13.96 10.54
N VAL A 59 -0.22 -13.12 9.52
CA VAL A 59 -0.68 -13.51 8.17
C VAL A 59 0.44 -14.01 7.26
N ASN A 60 1.66 -14.16 7.78
CA ASN A 60 2.86 -14.48 7.00
C ASN A 60 3.01 -13.58 5.76
N GLY A 61 2.79 -12.28 5.96
CA GLY A 61 2.70 -11.29 4.90
C GLY A 61 4.05 -10.72 4.49
N THR A 62 4.18 -10.36 3.22
CA THR A 62 5.23 -9.49 2.70
C THR A 62 4.69 -8.07 2.61
N ILE A 63 5.41 -7.07 3.12
CA ILE A 63 5.06 -5.68 2.92
C ILE A 63 5.28 -5.32 1.45
N ILE A 64 4.28 -4.70 0.81
CA ILE A 64 4.37 -4.31 -0.61
C ILE A 64 4.23 -2.81 -0.77
N GLU A 65 5.09 -2.23 -1.61
CA GLU A 65 5.14 -0.81 -1.98
C GLU A 65 5.48 -0.64 -3.46
N CYS A 66 5.30 0.58 -3.99
CA CYS A 66 5.78 1.00 -5.30
C CYS A 66 6.60 2.28 -5.18
N ASN A 67 7.52 2.48 -6.11
CA ASN A 67 8.26 3.72 -6.24
C ASN A 67 7.34 4.92 -6.48
N THR A 68 7.76 6.12 -6.09
CA THR A 68 7.01 7.36 -6.35
C THR A 68 7.33 7.91 -7.74
N ALA A 69 6.43 8.72 -8.30
CA ALA A 69 6.63 9.41 -9.59
C ALA A 69 7.16 10.83 -9.44
N TYR A 70 7.45 11.28 -8.23
CA TYR A 70 8.02 12.59 -7.93
C TYR A 70 9.38 12.43 -7.25
N GLU A 71 10.22 13.45 -7.34
CA GLU A 71 11.51 13.46 -6.66
C GLU A 71 11.36 13.33 -5.14
N GLY A 72 12.24 12.54 -4.55
CA GLY A 72 12.23 12.25 -3.11
C GLY A 72 12.93 10.95 -2.77
N SER A 73 12.83 10.55 -1.52
CA SER A 73 13.52 9.38 -0.97
C SER A 73 12.97 8.03 -1.44
N ARG A 74 11.97 8.01 -2.32
CA ARG A 74 11.31 6.79 -2.80
C ARG A 74 11.10 6.77 -4.32
N ASN A 75 11.81 7.61 -5.06
CA ASN A 75 11.67 7.69 -6.53
C ASN A 75 12.52 6.67 -7.28
N THR A 76 13.53 6.10 -6.64
CA THR A 76 14.30 4.95 -7.15
C THR A 76 14.20 3.78 -6.18
N THR A 77 14.35 2.57 -6.68
CA THR A 77 14.28 1.36 -5.86
C THR A 77 15.33 1.35 -4.75
N GLU A 78 16.56 1.81 -5.03
CA GLU A 78 17.64 1.87 -4.06
C GLU A 78 17.32 2.86 -2.92
N ALA A 79 16.95 4.09 -3.27
CA ALA A 79 16.60 5.13 -2.28
C ALA A 79 15.37 4.72 -1.46
N HIS A 80 14.40 4.05 -2.11
CA HIS A 80 13.22 3.55 -1.43
C HIS A 80 13.56 2.42 -0.44
N LYS A 81 14.40 1.46 -0.83
CA LYS A 81 14.89 0.40 0.06
C LYS A 81 15.67 0.97 1.25
N ASP A 82 16.44 2.03 1.05
CA ASP A 82 17.13 2.72 2.14
C ASP A 82 16.17 3.42 3.10
N THR A 83 15.15 4.09 2.58
CA THR A 83 14.07 4.69 3.40
C THR A 83 13.35 3.63 4.23
N ILE A 84 12.99 2.50 3.62
CA ILE A 84 12.34 1.37 4.28
C ILE A 84 13.21 0.82 5.42
N ARG A 85 14.53 0.70 5.19
CA ARG A 85 15.50 0.24 6.20
C ARG A 85 15.58 1.21 7.37
N GLN A 86 15.70 2.50 7.09
CA GLN A 86 15.78 3.53 8.14
C GLN A 86 14.49 3.62 8.96
N HIS A 87 13.35 3.29 8.39
CA HIS A 87 12.07 3.25 9.09
C HIS A 87 11.82 1.92 9.82
N GLY A 88 12.72 0.92 9.74
CA GLY A 88 12.66 -0.33 10.49
C GLY A 88 11.68 -1.38 9.94
N PHE A 89 11.20 -1.25 8.69
CA PHE A 89 10.25 -2.22 8.15
C PHE A 89 10.87 -3.59 7.89
N TYR A 90 12.15 -3.68 7.55
CA TYR A 90 12.85 -4.96 7.39
C TYR A 90 12.98 -5.75 8.69
N ASP A 91 12.83 -5.11 9.86
CA ASP A 91 12.90 -5.79 11.17
C ASP A 91 11.61 -6.60 11.46
N ILE A 92 10.53 -6.29 10.75
CA ILE A 92 9.23 -6.93 10.98
C ILE A 92 8.82 -7.92 9.89
N ALA A 93 9.24 -7.71 8.63
CA ALA A 93 8.88 -8.57 7.49
C ALA A 93 9.82 -8.34 6.30
N GLN A 94 9.71 -9.22 5.30
CA GLN A 94 10.22 -8.93 3.96
C GLN A 94 9.45 -7.76 3.35
N VAL A 95 10.14 -6.96 2.52
CA VAL A 95 9.53 -5.86 1.77
C VAL A 95 9.83 -6.03 0.29
N ASP A 96 8.81 -5.89 -0.53
CA ASP A 96 8.84 -6.00 -1.99
C ASP A 96 8.43 -4.66 -2.61
N ILE A 97 9.30 -4.09 -3.43
CA ILE A 97 8.98 -2.94 -4.29
C ILE A 97 8.46 -3.52 -5.61
N VAL A 98 7.13 -3.57 -5.74
CA VAL A 98 6.47 -4.39 -6.77
C VAL A 98 6.69 -3.92 -8.21
N ASP A 99 7.23 -2.72 -8.40
CA ASP A 99 7.60 -2.15 -9.70
C ASP A 99 9.13 -2.10 -9.95
N GLU A 100 9.95 -2.80 -9.13
CA GLU A 100 11.40 -2.79 -9.31
C GLU A 100 11.89 -3.54 -10.56
N GLU A 101 11.14 -4.53 -11.02
CA GLU A 101 11.44 -5.32 -12.23
C GLU A 101 10.56 -4.95 -13.43
N GLY A 102 9.87 -3.81 -13.36
CA GLY A 102 9.01 -3.32 -14.44
C GLY A 102 7.53 -3.29 -14.07
N ASP A 103 6.71 -3.07 -15.09
CA ASP A 103 5.27 -2.91 -14.91
C ASP A 103 4.45 -3.57 -16.03
N PHE A 104 3.13 -3.58 -15.87
CA PHE A 104 2.19 -4.06 -16.86
C PHE A 104 0.84 -3.35 -16.73
N GLN A 105 0.08 -3.35 -17.82
CA GLN A 105 -1.24 -2.73 -17.85
C GLN A 105 -2.32 -3.68 -17.34
N ILE A 106 -3.24 -3.12 -16.54
CA ILE A 106 -4.47 -3.78 -16.13
C ILE A 106 -5.69 -2.96 -16.63
N PRO A 107 -6.78 -3.61 -17.06
CA PRO A 107 -7.96 -2.88 -17.53
C PRO A 107 -8.67 -2.21 -16.36
N VAL A 108 -9.16 -0.97 -16.59
CA VAL A 108 -10.07 -0.29 -15.65
C VAL A 108 -11.52 -0.49 -16.09
N ARG A 109 -12.43 -0.55 -15.11
CA ARG A 109 -13.86 -0.78 -15.38
C ARG A 109 -14.53 0.46 -15.99
N ASP A 110 -14.31 1.62 -15.39
CA ASP A 110 -14.78 2.90 -15.88
C ASP A 110 -13.67 3.59 -16.67
N ARG A 111 -13.86 3.67 -17.99
CA ARG A 111 -12.88 4.21 -18.93
C ARG A 111 -13.11 5.69 -19.28
N LYS A 112 -13.89 6.40 -18.47
CA LYS A 112 -14.18 7.81 -18.70
C LYS A 112 -12.91 8.69 -18.68
N HIS A 113 -11.97 8.38 -17.81
CA HIS A 113 -10.74 9.16 -17.62
C HIS A 113 -9.47 8.36 -17.92
N LEU A 114 -9.45 7.08 -17.58
CA LEU A 114 -8.30 6.19 -17.77
C LEU A 114 -8.74 4.97 -18.57
N GLN A 115 -7.93 4.54 -19.53
CA GLN A 115 -8.21 3.33 -20.31
C GLN A 115 -7.71 2.05 -19.60
N TYR A 116 -6.62 2.20 -18.83
CA TYR A 116 -5.95 1.14 -18.08
C TYR A 116 -5.27 1.75 -16.86
N ASP A 117 -4.77 0.92 -15.97
CA ASP A 117 -3.80 1.30 -14.95
C ASP A 117 -2.49 0.54 -15.22
N ILE A 118 -1.35 1.11 -14.79
CA ILE A 118 -0.02 0.52 -14.95
C ILE A 118 0.51 0.17 -13.55
N VAL A 119 0.64 -1.11 -13.28
CA VAL A 119 1.00 -1.62 -11.95
C VAL A 119 2.30 -2.42 -12.01
N GLY A 120 3.02 -2.50 -10.91
CA GLY A 120 4.27 -3.24 -10.84
C GLY A 120 4.11 -4.74 -11.10
N THR A 121 5.09 -5.35 -11.78
CA THR A 121 5.05 -6.75 -12.22
C THR A 121 4.89 -7.74 -11.08
N HIS A 122 5.48 -7.46 -9.92
CA HIS A 122 5.40 -8.35 -8.76
C HIS A 122 4.00 -8.43 -8.14
N LEU A 123 3.08 -7.51 -8.48
CA LEU A 123 1.70 -7.58 -7.98
C LEU A 123 1.01 -8.90 -8.33
N LYS A 124 1.40 -9.52 -9.46
CA LYS A 124 0.92 -10.84 -9.89
C LYS A 124 1.29 -11.99 -8.95
N ASN A 125 2.27 -11.77 -8.09
CA ASN A 125 2.78 -12.80 -7.18
C ASN A 125 1.93 -12.95 -5.92
N TYR A 126 0.93 -12.09 -5.70
CA TYR A 126 0.14 -12.06 -4.48
C TYR A 126 -1.29 -12.53 -4.74
N ASP A 127 -1.73 -13.52 -3.95
CA ASP A 127 -3.09 -14.07 -3.99
C ASP A 127 -4.07 -13.26 -3.16
N PHE A 128 -3.56 -12.55 -2.14
CA PHE A 128 -4.35 -11.77 -1.20
C PHE A 128 -3.63 -10.48 -0.83
N ILE A 129 -4.35 -9.36 -0.82
CA ILE A 129 -3.80 -8.07 -0.41
C ILE A 129 -4.56 -7.54 0.81
N ILE A 130 -3.81 -7.28 1.89
CA ILE A 130 -4.30 -6.52 3.04
C ILE A 130 -3.87 -5.08 2.86
N ASN A 131 -4.83 -4.18 2.75
CA ASN A 131 -4.56 -2.76 2.57
C ASN A 131 -4.57 -2.05 3.93
N LEU A 132 -3.39 -1.72 4.45
CA LEU A 132 -3.22 -0.94 5.68
C LEU A 132 -2.86 0.50 5.32
N ALA A 133 -3.81 1.41 5.45
CA ALA A 133 -3.62 2.80 5.07
C ALA A 133 -3.62 3.74 6.29
N HIS A 134 -2.66 4.64 6.31
CA HIS A 134 -2.68 5.81 7.18
C HIS A 134 -3.67 6.84 6.62
N PHE A 135 -4.74 7.13 7.36
CA PHE A 135 -5.73 8.14 6.97
C PHE A 135 -5.19 9.54 7.26
N LYS A 136 -5.16 10.40 6.26
CA LYS A 136 -4.60 11.77 6.37
C LYS A 136 -5.20 12.72 5.35
N GLY A 137 -4.98 14.02 5.54
CA GLY A 137 -5.20 15.03 4.52
C GLY A 137 -4.28 14.81 3.31
N HIS A 138 -4.72 15.25 2.13
CA HIS A 138 -3.92 15.19 0.91
C HIS A 138 -4.17 16.43 0.05
N LEU A 139 -3.10 17.12 -0.38
CA LEU A 139 -3.19 18.41 -1.09
C LEU A 139 -4.01 18.32 -2.38
N MET A 140 -3.80 17.30 -3.20
CA MET A 140 -4.46 17.17 -4.51
C MET A 140 -5.80 16.43 -4.43
N ALA A 141 -5.95 15.45 -3.53
CA ALA A 141 -7.11 14.57 -3.46
C ALA A 141 -8.05 14.87 -2.26
N GLY A 142 -7.76 15.91 -1.48
CA GLY A 142 -8.47 16.23 -0.24
C GLY A 142 -8.12 15.28 0.89
N LEU A 143 -8.20 13.98 0.68
CA LEU A 143 -7.85 12.95 1.66
C LEU A 143 -7.03 11.81 1.04
N GLY A 144 -6.20 11.17 1.87
CA GLY A 144 -5.49 9.94 1.57
C GLY A 144 -5.91 8.85 2.56
N GLY A 145 -6.17 7.67 2.04
CA GLY A 145 -6.59 6.51 2.82
C GLY A 145 -6.59 5.25 1.96
N VAL A 146 -7.45 4.28 2.29
CA VAL A 146 -7.47 2.95 1.67
C VAL A 146 -7.65 3.01 0.15
N LEU A 147 -8.59 3.82 -0.36
CA LEU A 147 -8.82 3.93 -1.81
C LEU A 147 -7.55 4.41 -2.53
N LYS A 148 -6.91 5.47 -2.04
CA LYS A 148 -5.68 6.00 -2.64
C LYS A 148 -4.51 5.03 -2.51
N ASN A 149 -4.38 4.35 -1.38
CA ASN A 149 -3.33 3.35 -1.16
C ASN A 149 -3.49 2.13 -2.07
N GLN A 150 -4.72 1.74 -2.40
CA GLN A 150 -5.01 0.60 -3.30
C GLN A 150 -4.96 0.99 -4.78
N SER A 151 -5.27 2.21 -5.16
CA SER A 151 -5.23 2.68 -6.55
C SER A 151 -3.83 3.21 -6.91
N ILE A 152 -3.60 4.49 -6.73
CA ILE A 152 -2.31 5.13 -7.03
C ILE A 152 -1.14 4.46 -6.26
N GLY A 153 -1.40 3.92 -5.05
CA GLY A 153 -0.36 3.28 -4.25
C GLY A 153 0.20 1.99 -4.83
N VAL A 154 -0.55 1.23 -5.64
CA VAL A 154 -0.08 0.01 -6.31
C VAL A 154 0.33 0.26 -7.78
N ALA A 155 0.02 1.44 -8.32
CA ALA A 155 0.51 1.85 -9.61
C ALA A 155 2.05 1.98 -9.59
N SER A 156 2.72 1.58 -10.67
CA SER A 156 4.16 1.81 -10.85
C SER A 156 4.47 3.31 -10.89
N SER A 157 5.73 3.68 -10.89
CA SER A 157 6.12 5.09 -11.10
C SER A 157 5.51 5.65 -12.38
N ALA A 158 5.54 4.89 -13.50
CA ALA A 158 4.91 5.28 -14.77
C ALA A 158 3.38 5.35 -14.63
N GLY A 159 2.76 4.39 -13.94
CA GLY A 159 1.32 4.38 -13.68
C GLY A 159 0.86 5.58 -12.85
N LYS A 160 1.63 5.96 -11.84
CA LYS A 160 1.35 7.19 -11.06
C LYS A 160 1.39 8.45 -11.93
N ALA A 161 2.39 8.57 -12.80
CA ALA A 161 2.48 9.68 -13.74
C ALA A 161 1.26 9.70 -14.69
N TYR A 162 0.90 8.55 -15.27
CA TYR A 162 -0.25 8.40 -16.15
C TYR A 162 -1.57 8.78 -15.46
N ILE A 163 -1.80 8.33 -14.22
CA ILE A 163 -3.00 8.70 -13.45
C ILE A 163 -3.04 10.20 -13.17
N HIS A 164 -1.91 10.80 -12.78
CA HIS A 164 -1.83 12.23 -12.46
C HIS A 164 -2.01 13.13 -13.69
N SER A 165 -1.66 12.66 -14.88
CA SER A 165 -1.91 13.34 -16.16
C SER A 165 -3.31 13.10 -16.73
N ALA A 166 -4.20 12.39 -16.01
CA ALA A 166 -5.50 11.96 -16.49
C ALA A 166 -5.46 11.08 -17.75
N GLY A 167 -4.35 10.38 -17.96
CA GLY A 167 -4.17 9.46 -19.09
C GLY A 167 -3.71 10.13 -20.39
N ILE A 168 -3.16 11.33 -20.31
CA ILE A 168 -2.62 12.09 -21.46
C ILE A 168 -1.12 11.83 -21.62
#